data_1ed34675fd269e01f60f460b7f75c37b
#
_entry.id   1ed34675fd269e01f60f460b7f75c37b
#
_cell.length_a   1.000
_cell.length_b   1.000
_cell.length_c   1.000
_cell.angle_alpha   90.00
_cell.angle_beta   90.00
_cell.angle_gamma   90.00
#
_symmetry.space_group_name_H-M   'P 1'
#
loop_
_entity.id
_entity.type
_entity.pdbx_description
1 polymer ?
#
loop_
_entity_poly.entity_id
_entity_poly.type
_entity_poly.pdbx_seq_one_letter_code
_entity_poly.pdbx_strand_id
1 'polypeptide(L)'
;MSLGEPGGEGGCTTHNYLEEAYPWPERLTALGLHDGARFRDRFPVTEYVQGDACALPFADCAFDVVHSNAVIEHVGRRDRQEALVREALRVGRRVFVTTPNRWFPVEVHTRLPLVHWLPEPLAHRAYDLARMPWAKQNHLLGPSGLRALFPGPVRIDNLWLSLVAST
;
A
#
# COMPACT_ATOMS: atom_id res chain seq x y z
N MET A 1 -3.10 12.30 5.41
CA MET A 1 -2.01 11.36 5.80
C MET A 1 -1.68 10.45 4.63
N SER A 2 -0.41 10.17 4.41
CA SER A 2 0.07 9.23 3.40
C SER A 2 0.70 8.02 4.09
N LEU A 3 0.33 6.82 3.63
CA LEU A 3 0.95 5.56 4.03
C LEU A 3 1.81 5.07 2.87
N GLY A 4 3.08 4.81 3.11
CA GLY A 4 3.99 4.32 2.10
C GLY A 4 5.36 4.00 2.65
N GLU A 5 6.15 3.26 1.90
CA GLU A 5 7.55 3.06 2.23
C GLU A 5 8.41 4.12 1.54
N PRO A 6 9.24 4.85 2.29
CA PRO A 6 10.25 5.70 1.68
C PRO A 6 11.33 4.81 1.05
N GLY A 7 11.27 4.65 -0.27
CA GLY A 7 12.33 4.08 -1.12
C GLY A 7 13.11 2.90 -0.54
N GLY A 8 12.67 1.68 -0.81
CA GLY A 8 13.43 0.47 -0.47
C GLY A 8 14.83 0.47 -1.10
N GLU A 9 15.76 -0.29 -0.51
CA GLU A 9 17.14 -0.50 -0.95
C GLU A 9 17.22 -1.25 -2.28
N GLY A 10 16.72 -0.70 -3.34
CA GLY A 10 16.67 -1.43 -4.61
C GLY A 10 16.48 -0.59 -5.85
N GLY A 11 16.78 0.72 -5.80
CA GLY A 11 16.81 1.55 -7.00
C GLY A 11 15.45 1.72 -7.72
N CYS A 12 14.37 1.18 -7.19
CA CYS A 12 13.03 1.54 -7.58
C CYS A 12 12.69 2.83 -6.85
N THR A 13 12.66 3.93 -7.56
CA THR A 13 12.07 5.17 -7.09
C THR A 13 10.59 4.88 -6.87
N THR A 14 10.23 4.46 -5.66
CA THR A 14 8.85 4.54 -5.20
C THR A 14 8.50 6.01 -5.28
N HIS A 15 7.68 6.33 -6.25
CA HIS A 15 7.24 7.69 -6.43
C HIS A 15 6.33 8.03 -5.27
N ASN A 16 6.82 8.82 -4.34
CA ASN A 16 6.02 9.49 -3.32
C ASN A 16 5.18 10.57 -4.02
N TYR A 17 4.29 10.09 -4.88
CA TYR A 17 3.53 10.96 -5.79
C TYR A 17 2.70 11.99 -5.03
N LEU A 18 2.12 11.60 -3.90
CA LEU A 18 1.34 12.53 -3.08
C LEU A 18 2.24 13.61 -2.48
N GLU A 19 3.38 13.23 -1.92
CA GLU A 19 4.34 14.12 -1.29
C GLU A 19 4.98 15.08 -2.30
N GLU A 20 5.14 14.65 -3.55
CA GLU A 20 5.67 15.49 -4.64
C GLU A 20 4.61 16.45 -5.23
N ALA A 21 3.36 15.99 -5.34
CA ALA A 21 2.32 16.71 -6.05
C ALA A 21 1.41 17.56 -5.14
N TYR A 22 1.39 17.27 -3.83
CA TYR A 22 0.49 17.96 -2.91
C TYR A 22 0.97 19.40 -2.63
N PRO A 23 0.15 20.42 -2.90
CA PRO A 23 0.61 21.82 -2.89
C PRO A 23 0.82 22.41 -1.48
N TRP A 24 0.44 21.70 -0.43
CA TRP A 24 0.60 22.13 0.96
C TRP A 24 1.33 21.05 1.77
N PRO A 25 2.63 20.84 1.58
CA PRO A 25 3.37 19.75 2.21
C PRO A 25 3.38 19.83 3.75
N GLU A 26 3.21 21.03 4.34
CA GLU A 26 3.08 21.26 5.77
C GLU A 26 1.79 20.70 6.39
N ARG A 27 0.81 20.35 5.55
CA ARG A 27 -0.45 19.69 5.97
C ARG A 27 -0.43 18.19 5.77
N LEU A 28 0.69 17.66 5.32
CA LEU A 28 0.84 16.25 5.03
C LEU A 28 1.65 15.56 6.14
N THR A 29 1.11 14.49 6.68
CA THR A 29 1.83 13.57 7.56
C THR A 29 2.05 12.28 6.78
N ALA A 30 3.29 11.85 6.63
CA ALA A 30 3.66 10.57 6.03
C ALA A 30 3.98 9.57 7.14
N LEU A 31 3.59 8.31 6.94
CA LEU A 31 3.92 7.23 7.87
C LEU A 31 4.55 6.06 7.11
N GLY A 32 5.63 5.54 7.65
CA GLY A 32 6.31 4.35 7.14
C GLY A 32 6.91 3.50 8.25
N LEU A 33 7.22 2.25 7.92
CA LEU A 33 7.71 1.26 8.89
C LEU A 33 9.15 1.55 9.37
N HIS A 34 9.97 2.17 8.52
CA HIS A 34 11.39 2.45 8.77
C HIS A 34 11.63 3.87 9.32
N ASP A 35 12.87 4.20 9.64
CA ASP A 35 13.23 5.47 10.29
C ASP A 35 12.98 6.74 9.46
N GLY A 36 12.80 6.62 8.16
CA GLY A 36 12.45 7.71 7.27
C GLY A 36 13.54 8.78 7.08
N ALA A 37 14.82 8.50 7.38
CA ALA A 37 15.90 9.49 7.22
C ALA A 37 15.94 10.06 5.79
N ARG A 38 15.96 9.19 4.78
CA ARG A 38 15.94 9.59 3.36
C ARG A 38 14.66 10.35 2.97
N PHE A 39 13.53 10.03 3.60
CA PHE A 39 12.28 10.74 3.37
C PHE A 39 12.38 12.17 3.88
N ARG A 40 12.84 12.37 5.11
CA ARG A 40 13.01 13.70 5.71
C ARG A 40 14.00 14.57 4.95
N ASP A 41 15.06 13.98 4.41
CA ASP A 41 16.03 14.69 3.56
C ASP A 41 15.38 15.20 2.28
N ARG A 42 14.47 14.40 1.68
CA ARG A 42 13.78 14.76 0.43
C ARG A 42 12.58 15.68 0.64
N PHE A 43 11.84 15.49 1.73
CA PHE A 43 10.61 16.21 2.06
C PHE A 43 10.69 16.85 3.45
N PRO A 44 11.56 17.85 3.65
CA PRO A 44 11.86 18.37 4.99
C PRO A 44 10.69 19.11 5.65
N VAL A 45 9.67 19.50 4.87
CA VAL A 45 8.48 20.20 5.36
C VAL A 45 7.35 19.24 5.74
N THR A 46 7.35 18.04 5.17
CA THR A 46 6.34 17.01 5.46
C THR A 46 6.68 16.30 6.77
N GLU A 47 5.73 16.23 7.69
CA GLU A 47 5.89 15.46 8.91
C GLU A 47 6.04 13.97 8.58
N TYR A 48 7.05 13.31 9.15
CA TYR A 48 7.24 11.88 9.02
C TYR A 48 7.15 11.19 10.37
N VAL A 49 6.27 10.19 10.45
CA VAL A 49 6.08 9.35 11.63
C VAL A 49 6.49 7.92 11.30
N GLN A 50 7.40 7.35 12.11
CA GLN A 50 7.70 5.93 12.01
C GLN A 50 6.60 5.15 12.73
N GLY A 51 5.97 4.18 12.05
CA GLY A 51 4.90 3.40 12.62
C GLY A 51 4.40 2.29 11.71
N ASP A 52 3.60 1.40 12.28
CA ASP A 52 2.94 0.32 11.56
C ASP A 52 1.56 0.80 11.06
N ALA A 53 1.31 0.69 9.77
CA ALA A 53 0.02 1.04 9.16
C ALA A 53 -1.17 0.22 9.70
N CYS A 54 -0.90 -0.92 10.33
CA CYS A 54 -1.91 -1.75 10.96
C CYS A 54 -2.18 -1.40 12.44
N ALA A 55 -1.45 -0.41 13.00
CA ALA A 55 -1.60 0.09 14.38
C ALA A 55 -1.16 1.56 14.42
N LEU A 56 -1.98 2.45 13.87
CA LEU A 56 -1.64 3.86 13.66
C LEU A 56 -1.59 4.63 14.99
N PRO A 57 -0.50 5.39 15.26
CA PRO A 57 -0.33 6.11 16.52
C PRO A 57 -1.06 7.47 16.54
N PHE A 58 -2.28 7.51 15.99
CA PHE A 58 -3.09 8.72 15.88
C PHE A 58 -4.46 8.52 16.51
N ALA A 59 -5.07 9.62 16.93
CA ALA A 59 -6.44 9.62 17.45
C ALA A 59 -7.47 9.35 16.32
N ASP A 60 -8.67 8.99 16.71
CA ASP A 60 -9.79 8.80 15.78
C ASP A 60 -10.08 10.12 15.04
N CYS A 61 -10.36 10.01 13.74
CA CYS A 61 -10.66 11.14 12.86
C CYS A 61 -9.59 12.26 12.86
N ALA A 62 -8.33 11.93 13.13
CA ALA A 62 -7.22 12.87 13.14
C ALA A 62 -6.96 13.52 11.77
N PHE A 63 -7.35 12.85 10.67
CA PHE A 63 -7.10 13.30 9.31
C PHE A 63 -8.39 13.41 8.49
N ASP A 64 -8.46 14.42 7.63
CA ASP A 64 -9.57 14.52 6.66
C ASP A 64 -9.48 13.43 5.59
N VAL A 65 -8.26 13.08 5.20
CA VAL A 65 -8.01 12.06 4.17
C VAL A 65 -6.83 11.18 4.59
N VAL A 66 -7.01 9.87 4.45
CA VAL A 66 -5.92 8.88 4.51
C VAL A 66 -5.72 8.28 3.13
N HIS A 67 -4.49 8.33 2.65
CA HIS A 67 -4.09 7.76 1.36
C HIS A 67 -3.06 6.66 1.59
N SER A 68 -3.34 5.47 1.08
CA SER A 68 -2.44 4.32 1.10
C SER A 68 -2.18 3.88 -0.34
N ASN A 69 -0.93 4.03 -0.81
CA ASN A 69 -0.58 3.73 -2.18
C ASN A 69 0.35 2.52 -2.26
N ALA A 70 -0.16 1.40 -2.77
CA ALA A 70 0.57 0.15 -2.96
C ALA A 70 1.29 -0.32 -1.67
N VAL A 71 0.57 -0.34 -0.55
CA VAL A 71 1.07 -0.79 0.76
C VAL A 71 0.34 -2.05 1.23
N ILE A 72 -0.96 -2.14 0.97
CA ILE A 72 -1.83 -3.17 1.54
C ILE A 72 -1.42 -4.59 1.11
N GLU A 73 -0.82 -4.76 -0.04
CA GLU A 73 -0.28 -6.04 -0.53
C GLU A 73 0.97 -6.49 0.22
N HIS A 74 1.66 -5.57 0.92
CA HIS A 74 2.91 -5.82 1.64
C HIS A 74 2.76 -6.00 3.15
N VAL A 75 1.63 -5.62 3.72
CA VAL A 75 1.43 -5.70 5.19
C VAL A 75 1.24 -7.11 5.71
N GLY A 76 1.05 -8.09 4.83
CA GLY A 76 0.84 -9.48 5.20
C GLY A 76 -0.50 -10.05 4.70
N ARG A 77 -0.95 -11.14 5.32
CA ARG A 77 -2.18 -11.82 4.94
C ARG A 77 -3.42 -11.01 5.34
N ARG A 78 -4.59 -11.60 5.13
CA ARG A 78 -5.89 -10.93 5.22
C ARG A 78 -6.14 -10.23 6.56
N ASP A 79 -5.75 -10.83 7.67
CA ASP A 79 -5.89 -10.25 9.02
C ASP A 79 -5.16 -8.89 9.15
N ARG A 80 -3.95 -8.82 8.58
CA ARG A 80 -3.16 -7.58 8.54
C ARG A 80 -3.76 -6.56 7.57
N GLN A 81 -4.23 -6.99 6.41
CA GLN A 81 -4.92 -6.13 5.45
C GLN A 81 -6.20 -5.51 6.03
N GLU A 82 -6.99 -6.32 6.77
CA GLU A 82 -8.17 -5.85 7.52
C GLU A 82 -7.78 -4.86 8.63
N ALA A 83 -6.67 -5.10 9.32
CA ALA A 83 -6.17 -4.18 10.33
C ALA A 83 -5.77 -2.82 9.73
N LEU A 84 -5.06 -2.80 8.60
CA LEU A 84 -4.72 -1.56 7.89
C LEU A 84 -5.98 -0.77 7.50
N VAL A 85 -6.96 -1.43 6.88
CA VAL A 85 -8.21 -0.76 6.46
C VAL A 85 -8.98 -0.22 7.68
N ARG A 86 -9.08 -1.01 8.76
CA ARG A 86 -9.73 -0.59 10.00
C ARG A 86 -9.06 0.65 10.60
N GLU A 87 -7.72 0.65 10.69
CA GLU A 87 -6.97 1.78 11.21
C GLU A 87 -7.09 3.02 10.30
N ALA A 88 -7.00 2.85 8.98
CA ALA A 88 -7.20 3.94 8.04
C ALA A 88 -8.59 4.58 8.18
N LEU A 89 -9.64 3.76 8.35
CA LEU A 89 -11.01 4.21 8.58
C LEU A 89 -11.20 4.85 9.98
N ARG A 90 -10.43 4.42 10.98
CA ARG A 90 -10.48 4.99 12.33
C ARG A 90 -9.90 6.40 12.36
N VAL A 91 -8.72 6.58 11.75
CA VAL A 91 -8.01 7.87 11.83
C VAL A 91 -8.41 8.85 10.74
N GLY A 92 -9.03 8.40 9.64
CA GLY A 92 -9.40 9.22 8.49
C GLY A 92 -10.90 9.36 8.30
N ARG A 93 -11.34 10.56 7.94
CA ARG A 93 -12.74 10.80 7.55
C ARG A 93 -13.06 10.24 6.16
N ARG A 94 -12.08 10.24 5.28
CA ARG A 94 -12.11 9.62 3.95
C ARG A 94 -10.86 8.79 3.75
N VAL A 95 -10.99 7.68 3.04
CA VAL A 95 -9.89 6.75 2.82
C VAL A 95 -9.76 6.44 1.34
N PHE A 96 -8.53 6.49 0.84
CA PHE A 96 -8.15 6.05 -0.50
C PHE A 96 -7.07 4.98 -0.36
N VAL A 97 -7.35 3.78 -0.85
CA VAL A 97 -6.38 2.68 -0.89
C VAL A 97 -6.19 2.26 -2.33
N THR A 98 -4.94 2.31 -2.80
CA THR A 98 -4.58 1.74 -4.10
C THR A 98 -3.77 0.46 -3.90
N THR A 99 -3.94 -0.49 -4.80
CA THR A 99 -3.17 -1.74 -4.82
C THR A 99 -3.11 -2.30 -6.24
N PRO A 100 -2.05 -3.03 -6.61
CA PRO A 100 -2.02 -3.76 -7.87
C PRO A 100 -3.19 -4.73 -7.98
N ASN A 101 -3.76 -4.80 -9.17
CA ASN A 101 -4.85 -5.73 -9.45
C ASN A 101 -4.31 -7.14 -9.66
N ARG A 102 -4.71 -8.08 -8.79
CA ARG A 102 -4.36 -9.51 -8.92
C ARG A 102 -4.71 -10.09 -10.31
N TRP A 103 -5.73 -9.57 -10.96
CA TRP A 103 -6.18 -10.09 -12.26
C TRP A 103 -5.48 -9.44 -13.45
N PHE A 104 -4.56 -8.50 -13.23
CA PHE A 104 -3.69 -8.03 -14.30
C PHE A 104 -2.69 -9.13 -14.68
N PRO A 105 -2.50 -9.44 -15.98
CA PRO A 105 -1.75 -10.62 -16.40
C PRO A 105 -0.25 -10.59 -16.07
N VAL A 106 0.31 -9.43 -15.78
CA VAL A 106 1.72 -9.27 -15.39
C VAL A 106 1.79 -8.78 -13.96
N GLU A 107 2.47 -9.53 -13.08
CA GLU A 107 2.68 -9.10 -11.70
C GLU A 107 3.65 -7.89 -11.69
N VAL A 108 3.18 -6.76 -11.14
CA VAL A 108 3.86 -5.46 -11.32
C VAL A 108 5.23 -5.38 -10.64
N HIS A 109 5.42 -6.08 -9.52
CA HIS A 109 6.69 -6.06 -8.77
C HIS A 109 7.74 -6.96 -9.42
N THR A 110 7.35 -8.14 -9.88
CA THR A 110 8.26 -9.13 -10.47
C THR A 110 8.37 -9.03 -11.98
N ARG A 111 7.37 -8.40 -12.63
CA ARG A 111 7.19 -8.36 -14.08
C ARG A 111 7.01 -9.75 -14.73
N LEU A 112 6.72 -10.77 -13.92
CA LEU A 112 6.48 -12.11 -14.40
C LEU A 112 5.02 -12.26 -14.85
N PRO A 113 4.77 -12.78 -16.08
CA PRO A 113 3.42 -13.01 -16.55
C PRO A 113 2.79 -14.22 -15.86
N LEU A 114 1.54 -14.07 -15.40
CA LEU A 114 0.64 -15.12 -14.92
C LEU A 114 1.12 -15.92 -13.68
N VAL A 115 2.35 -15.72 -13.19
CA VAL A 115 2.92 -16.50 -12.07
C VAL A 115 2.08 -16.38 -10.81
N HIS A 116 1.58 -15.19 -10.50
CA HIS A 116 0.75 -14.92 -9.31
C HIS A 116 -0.69 -15.51 -9.40
N TRP A 117 -1.06 -16.10 -10.56
CA TRP A 117 -2.31 -16.85 -10.74
C TRP A 117 -2.14 -18.34 -10.44
N LEU A 118 -0.90 -18.82 -10.39
CA LEU A 118 -0.61 -20.21 -10.07
C LEU A 118 -1.00 -20.50 -8.59
N PRO A 119 -1.26 -21.77 -8.28
CA PRO A 119 -1.31 -22.21 -6.88
C PRO A 119 -0.05 -21.80 -6.12
N GLU A 120 -0.19 -21.38 -4.85
CA GLU A 120 0.90 -20.82 -4.04
C GLU A 120 2.21 -21.62 -4.11
N PRO A 121 2.21 -22.99 -3.99
CA PRO A 121 3.46 -23.75 -4.09
C PRO A 121 4.17 -23.65 -5.43
N LEU A 122 3.42 -23.55 -6.53
CA LEU A 122 3.99 -23.40 -7.87
C LEU A 122 4.50 -21.98 -8.12
N ALA A 123 3.74 -20.97 -7.68
CA ALA A 123 4.17 -19.58 -7.73
C ALA A 123 5.47 -19.37 -6.93
N HIS A 124 5.56 -19.95 -5.73
CA HIS A 124 6.76 -19.87 -4.89
C HIS A 124 7.99 -20.50 -5.55
N ARG A 125 7.82 -21.68 -6.20
CA ARG A 125 8.91 -22.30 -6.98
C ARG A 125 9.33 -21.43 -8.15
N ALA A 126 8.38 -20.82 -8.86
CA ALA A 126 8.69 -19.91 -9.96
C ALA A 126 9.46 -18.68 -9.47
N TYR A 127 9.08 -18.09 -8.34
CA TYR A 127 9.80 -16.97 -7.72
C TYR A 127 11.22 -17.37 -7.26
N ASP A 128 11.41 -18.56 -6.71
CA ASP A 128 12.74 -19.08 -6.35
C ASP A 128 13.62 -19.25 -7.58
N LEU A 129 13.09 -19.84 -8.65
CA LEU A 129 13.80 -20.03 -9.91
C LEU A 129 14.16 -18.67 -10.56
N ALA A 130 13.27 -17.70 -10.47
CA ALA A 130 13.51 -16.32 -10.94
C ALA A 130 14.44 -15.51 -10.00
N ARG A 131 14.90 -16.08 -8.87
CA ARG A 131 15.70 -15.40 -7.84
C ARG A 131 15.00 -14.19 -7.22
N MET A 132 13.67 -14.30 -7.04
CA MET A 132 12.80 -13.28 -6.46
C MET A 132 12.05 -13.79 -5.20
N PRO A 133 12.74 -14.33 -4.18
CA PRO A 133 12.08 -14.94 -3.02
C PRO A 133 11.22 -13.95 -2.22
N TRP A 134 11.52 -12.65 -2.30
CA TRP A 134 10.76 -11.56 -1.68
C TRP A 134 9.33 -11.45 -2.21
N ALA A 135 9.06 -11.86 -3.47
CA ALA A 135 7.74 -11.81 -4.08
C ALA A 135 6.70 -12.73 -3.40
N LYS A 136 7.17 -13.72 -2.63
CA LYS A 136 6.29 -14.58 -1.83
C LYS A 136 5.54 -13.84 -0.73
N GLN A 137 5.98 -12.64 -0.37
CA GLN A 137 5.37 -11.81 0.66
C GLN A 137 4.29 -10.87 0.09
N ASN A 138 4.13 -10.82 -1.23
CA ASN A 138 3.12 -9.99 -1.87
C ASN A 138 1.75 -10.69 -1.84
N HIS A 139 0.80 -10.11 -1.14
CA HIS A 139 -0.56 -10.63 -1.00
C HIS A 139 -1.55 -9.81 -1.84
N LEU A 140 -1.52 -10.03 -3.15
CA LEU A 140 -2.30 -9.28 -4.12
C LEU A 140 -3.81 -9.50 -3.97
N LEU A 141 -4.58 -8.45 -4.18
CA LEU A 141 -6.03 -8.43 -4.09
C LEU A 141 -6.67 -8.28 -5.47
N GLY A 142 -7.79 -9.00 -5.67
CA GLY A 142 -8.74 -8.68 -6.74
C GLY A 142 -9.84 -7.72 -6.23
N PRO A 143 -10.72 -7.22 -7.12
CA PRO A 143 -11.76 -6.25 -6.73
C PRO A 143 -12.66 -6.72 -5.59
N SER A 144 -13.11 -7.96 -5.61
CA SER A 144 -13.96 -8.54 -4.56
C SER A 144 -13.19 -8.71 -3.24
N GLY A 145 -11.90 -9.09 -3.31
CA GLY A 145 -11.03 -9.21 -2.14
C GLY A 145 -10.82 -7.85 -1.45
N LEU A 146 -10.51 -6.83 -2.25
CA LEU A 146 -10.35 -5.46 -1.75
C LEU A 146 -11.67 -4.93 -1.15
N ARG A 147 -12.80 -5.11 -1.86
CA ARG A 147 -14.12 -4.71 -1.38
C ARG A 147 -14.46 -5.34 -0.03
N ALA A 148 -14.13 -6.60 0.16
CA ALA A 148 -14.45 -7.37 1.36
C ALA A 148 -13.63 -6.97 2.61
N LEU A 149 -12.62 -6.12 2.47
CA LEU A 149 -11.86 -5.56 3.61
C LEU A 149 -12.58 -4.37 4.26
N PHE A 150 -13.54 -3.75 3.57
CA PHE A 150 -14.25 -2.58 4.07
C PHE A 150 -15.57 -2.99 4.72
N PRO A 151 -15.81 -2.61 5.99
CA PRO A 151 -17.04 -2.99 6.71
C PRO A 151 -18.28 -2.25 6.21
N GLY A 152 -18.11 -1.13 5.51
CA GLY A 152 -19.17 -0.27 5.01
C GLY A 152 -19.16 -0.09 3.49
N PRO A 153 -19.97 0.85 2.98
CA PRO A 153 -19.96 1.22 1.58
C PRO A 153 -18.58 1.71 1.14
N VAL A 154 -18.09 1.16 0.03
CA VAL A 154 -16.84 1.58 -0.61
C VAL A 154 -16.99 1.47 -2.12
N ARG A 155 -16.49 2.45 -2.82
CA ARG A 155 -16.37 2.43 -4.27
C ARG A 155 -15.07 1.74 -4.65
N ILE A 156 -15.11 0.81 -5.58
CA ILE A 156 -13.94 0.17 -6.17
C ILE A 156 -13.86 0.55 -7.63
N ASP A 157 -12.84 1.31 -8.00
CA ASP A 157 -12.52 1.62 -9.38
C ASP A 157 -11.40 0.67 -9.86
N ASN A 158 -11.68 -0.04 -10.95
CA ASN A 158 -10.73 -0.96 -11.57
C ASN A 158 -10.06 -0.28 -12.77
N LEU A 159 -8.81 0.08 -12.63
CA LEU A 159 -7.99 0.74 -13.64
C LEU A 159 -7.08 -0.26 -14.38
N TRP A 160 -7.50 -1.52 -14.54
CA TRP A 160 -6.76 -2.63 -15.12
C TRP A 160 -5.54 -3.02 -14.28
N LEU A 161 -4.47 -2.22 -14.34
CA LEU A 161 -3.22 -2.46 -13.60
C LEU A 161 -3.42 -2.33 -12.09
N SER A 162 -4.25 -1.40 -11.66
CA SER A 162 -4.45 -1.04 -10.25
C SER A 162 -5.92 -1.00 -9.89
N LEU A 163 -6.21 -1.23 -8.61
CA LEU A 163 -7.49 -1.02 -7.99
C LEU A 163 -7.43 0.20 -7.08
N VAL A 164 -8.50 0.97 -7.04
CA VAL A 164 -8.66 2.10 -6.13
C VAL A 164 -9.92 1.88 -5.30
N ALA A 165 -9.78 1.84 -3.98
CA ALA A 165 -10.88 1.84 -3.03
C ALA A 165 -11.02 3.22 -2.41
N SER A 166 -12.24 3.78 -2.40
CA SER A 166 -12.51 5.09 -1.80
C SER A 166 -13.83 5.10 -1.03
N THR A 167 -13.85 5.80 0.09
CA THR A 167 -15.02 6.01 0.96
C THR A 167 -15.50 7.45 0.92
#